data_5111c7edb7c78218cfe8c4dbec64f2c2
#
_entry.id   5111c7edb7c78218cfe8c4dbec64f2c2
#
_cell.length_a   1.000
_cell.length_b   1.000
_cell.length_c   1.000
_cell.angle_alpha   90.00
_cell.angle_beta   90.00
_cell.angle_gamma   90.00
#
_symmetry.space_group_name_H-M   'P 1'
#
loop_
_entity.id
_entity.type
_entity.pdbx_description
1 polymer ?
#
loop_
_entity_poly.entity_id
_entity_poly.type
_entity_poly.pdbx_seq_one_letter_code
_entity_poly.pdbx_strand_id
1 'polypeptide(L)'
;MRTRLSLTIDDVQPMMTAALQAAREAGRAVSIAIVDDAGMLLDFRRMDGARPHTVDLSQRKARVSATLGVPTSVIEAMMKDRPVSADMAVAQGGMPAIYQGDCVGGIGVSGGKPEEDDAICRAGLGALKAG
;
A
#
# COMPACT_ATOMS: atom_id res chain seq x y z
N MET A 1 14.87 15.48 -20.11
CA MET A 1 14.28 15.56 -18.75
C MET A 1 12.78 15.36 -18.86
N ARG A 2 12.15 14.80 -17.85
CA ARG A 2 10.70 14.64 -17.81
C ARG A 2 10.16 14.94 -16.42
N THR A 3 8.92 15.41 -16.36
CA THR A 3 8.21 15.67 -15.12
C THR A 3 7.47 14.41 -14.73
N ARG A 4 7.49 14.07 -13.42
CA ARG A 4 6.71 12.97 -12.87
C ARG A 4 5.81 13.49 -11.76
N LEU A 5 4.59 12.96 -11.71
CA LEU A 5 3.69 13.19 -10.60
C LEU A 5 4.06 12.25 -9.46
N SER A 6 4.02 12.75 -8.25
CA SER A 6 4.28 11.98 -7.04
C SER A 6 3.37 12.46 -5.92
N LEU A 7 2.93 11.53 -5.05
CA LEU A 7 2.13 11.87 -3.88
C LEU A 7 2.89 12.84 -2.98
N THR A 8 2.15 13.76 -2.37
CA THR A 8 2.65 14.69 -1.35
C THR A 8 2.03 14.33 0.00
N ILE A 9 2.55 14.94 1.07
CA ILE A 9 2.01 14.73 2.41
C ILE A 9 0.53 15.13 2.52
N ASP A 10 0.13 16.17 1.77
CA ASP A 10 -1.27 16.61 1.76
C ASP A 10 -2.18 15.58 1.07
N ASP A 11 -1.69 14.87 0.07
CA ASP A 11 -2.43 13.80 -0.59
C ASP A 11 -2.60 12.60 0.36
N VAL A 12 -1.54 12.25 1.08
CA VAL A 12 -1.57 11.01 1.89
C VAL A 12 -2.35 11.13 3.18
N GLN A 13 -2.53 12.34 3.72
CA GLN A 13 -3.30 12.51 4.96
C GLN A 13 -4.74 11.97 4.85
N PRO A 14 -5.56 12.40 3.86
CA PRO A 14 -6.89 11.83 3.72
C PRO A 14 -6.88 10.35 3.34
N MET A 15 -5.88 9.89 2.62
CA MET A 15 -5.73 8.48 2.28
C MET A 15 -5.51 7.63 3.55
N MET A 16 -4.63 8.09 4.42
CA MET A 16 -4.36 7.39 5.69
C MET A 16 -5.59 7.39 6.59
N THR A 17 -6.29 8.51 6.69
CA THR A 17 -7.52 8.61 7.48
C THR A 17 -8.57 7.61 7.00
N ALA A 18 -8.79 7.52 5.69
CA ALA A 18 -9.76 6.60 5.11
C ALA A 18 -9.36 5.13 5.33
N ALA A 19 -8.07 4.81 5.19
CA ALA A 19 -7.57 3.45 5.42
C ALA A 19 -7.74 3.04 6.89
N LEU A 20 -7.38 3.92 7.83
CA LEU A 20 -7.57 3.65 9.26
C LEU A 20 -9.04 3.45 9.61
N GLN A 21 -9.93 4.25 9.05
CA GLN A 21 -11.36 4.10 9.28
C GLN A 21 -11.87 2.75 8.77
N ALA A 22 -11.45 2.33 7.58
CA ALA A 22 -11.82 1.03 7.03
C ALA A 22 -11.31 -0.12 7.89
N ALA A 23 -10.09 0.00 8.43
CA ALA A 23 -9.54 -1.01 9.34
C ALA A 23 -10.36 -1.11 10.63
N ARG A 24 -10.74 0.01 11.20
CA ARG A 24 -11.59 0.05 12.41
C ARG A 24 -12.95 -0.58 12.16
N GLU A 25 -13.58 -0.27 11.04
CA GLU A 25 -14.87 -0.83 10.65
C GLU A 25 -14.78 -2.35 10.44
N ALA A 26 -13.66 -2.83 9.92
CA ALA A 26 -13.41 -4.27 9.75
C ALA A 26 -13.04 -4.96 11.06
N GLY A 27 -12.80 -4.23 12.13
CA GLY A 27 -12.38 -4.79 13.41
C GLY A 27 -10.97 -5.36 13.37
N ARG A 28 -10.08 -4.79 12.54
CA ARG A 28 -8.71 -5.25 12.38
C ARG A 28 -7.69 -4.24 12.88
N ALA A 29 -6.67 -4.74 13.58
CA ALA A 29 -5.51 -3.95 13.97
C ALA A 29 -4.41 -4.20 12.94
N VAL A 30 -4.09 -3.19 12.15
CA VAL A 30 -3.15 -3.30 11.03
C VAL A 30 -2.07 -2.22 11.10
N SER A 31 -1.00 -2.44 10.35
CA SER A 31 -0.06 -1.38 9.98
C SER A 31 -0.34 -0.97 8.55
N ILE A 32 -0.24 0.33 8.29
CA ILE A 32 -0.51 0.94 6.98
C ILE A 32 0.67 1.83 6.62
N ALA A 33 1.19 1.64 5.43
CA ALA A 33 2.28 2.44 4.88
C ALA A 33 1.85 3.06 3.56
N ILE A 34 2.20 4.32 3.34
CA ILE A 34 1.99 5.01 2.06
C ILE A 34 3.34 5.55 1.62
N VAL A 35 3.71 5.26 0.38
CA VAL A 35 4.99 5.63 -0.22
C VAL A 35 4.77 6.46 -1.47
N ASP A 36 5.81 7.19 -1.89
CA ASP A 36 5.78 7.92 -3.15
C ASP A 36 6.08 7.00 -4.34
N ASP A 37 6.21 7.58 -5.54
CA ASP A 37 6.45 6.82 -6.77
C ASP A 37 7.81 6.14 -6.80
N ALA A 38 8.76 6.58 -5.99
CA ALA A 38 10.07 5.93 -5.84
C ALA A 38 10.08 4.88 -4.71
N GLY A 39 8.95 4.65 -4.06
CA GLY A 39 8.85 3.70 -2.96
C GLY A 39 9.30 4.25 -1.62
N MET A 40 9.53 5.56 -1.51
CA MET A 40 10.00 6.18 -0.27
C MET A 40 8.81 6.51 0.63
N LEU A 41 8.97 6.26 1.93
CA LEU A 41 7.90 6.39 2.91
C LEU A 41 7.45 7.84 3.09
N LEU A 42 6.14 8.07 2.98
CA LEU A 42 5.51 9.37 3.23
C LEU A 42 4.71 9.37 4.53
N ASP A 43 4.00 8.29 4.83
CA ASP A 43 3.22 8.17 6.07
C ASP A 43 3.14 6.70 6.48
N PHE A 44 3.14 6.49 7.79
CA PHE A 44 3.06 5.15 8.36
C PHE A 44 2.27 5.20 9.66
N ARG A 45 1.35 4.26 9.84
CA ARG A 45 0.63 4.09 11.10
C ARG A 45 0.58 2.63 11.48
N ARG A 46 0.95 2.37 12.72
CA ARG A 46 0.74 1.07 13.34
C ARG A 46 -0.40 1.21 14.34
N MET A 47 -1.51 0.52 14.11
CA MET A 47 -2.62 0.51 15.07
C MET A 47 -2.23 -0.27 16.31
N ASP A 48 -2.79 0.11 17.46
CA ASP A 48 -2.61 -0.64 18.70
C ASP A 48 -3.11 -2.08 18.48
N GLY A 49 -2.31 -3.04 18.88
CA GLY A 49 -2.60 -4.46 18.70
C GLY A 49 -2.08 -5.06 17.40
N ALA A 50 -1.63 -4.25 16.44
CA ALA A 50 -1.00 -4.78 15.24
C ALA A 50 0.33 -5.46 15.61
N ARG A 51 0.54 -6.68 15.08
CA ARG A 51 1.73 -7.46 15.43
C ARG A 51 3.00 -6.82 14.85
N PRO A 52 4.16 -7.00 15.50
CA PRO A 52 5.40 -6.33 15.09
C PRO A 52 5.82 -6.56 13.64
N HIS A 53 5.62 -7.77 13.09
CA HIS A 53 6.00 -8.08 11.70
C HIS A 53 5.22 -7.25 10.66
N THR A 54 4.05 -6.72 11.03
CA THR A 54 3.23 -5.92 10.12
C THR A 54 3.89 -4.59 9.77
N VAL A 55 4.77 -4.09 10.62
CA VAL A 55 5.47 -2.82 10.41
C VAL A 55 6.33 -2.89 9.15
N ASP A 56 7.19 -3.89 9.07
CA ASP A 56 8.07 -4.07 7.90
C ASP A 56 7.27 -4.52 6.68
N LEU A 57 6.36 -5.49 6.88
CA LEU A 57 5.62 -6.09 5.78
C LEU A 57 4.72 -5.07 5.06
N SER A 58 4.03 -4.19 5.79
CA SER A 58 3.20 -3.15 5.17
C SER A 58 4.04 -2.19 4.31
N GLN A 59 5.21 -1.82 4.78
CA GLN A 59 6.12 -0.95 4.03
C GLN A 59 6.66 -1.64 2.78
N ARG A 60 7.00 -2.93 2.87
CA ARG A 60 7.43 -3.72 1.72
C ARG A 60 6.33 -3.83 0.67
N LYS A 61 5.10 -4.12 1.09
CA LYS A 61 3.95 -4.18 0.18
C LYS A 61 3.72 -2.84 -0.54
N ALA A 62 3.80 -1.75 0.20
CA ALA A 62 3.67 -0.40 -0.40
C ALA A 62 4.77 -0.15 -1.43
N ARG A 63 6.03 -0.42 -1.07
CA ARG A 63 7.18 -0.17 -1.95
C ARG A 63 7.12 -1.01 -3.22
N VAL A 64 6.82 -2.29 -3.10
CA VAL A 64 6.75 -3.19 -4.27
C VAL A 64 5.63 -2.76 -5.20
N SER A 65 4.44 -2.46 -4.67
CA SER A 65 3.32 -2.03 -5.51
C SER A 65 3.61 -0.70 -6.21
N ALA A 66 4.24 0.25 -5.53
CA ALA A 66 4.57 1.56 -6.10
C ALA A 66 5.64 1.46 -7.19
N THR A 67 6.72 0.73 -6.93
CA THR A 67 7.86 0.68 -7.85
C THR A 67 7.59 -0.20 -9.07
N LEU A 68 6.75 -1.21 -8.95
CA LEU A 68 6.34 -2.06 -10.07
C LEU A 68 5.05 -1.59 -10.74
N GLY A 69 4.28 -0.76 -10.07
CA GLY A 69 3.02 -0.25 -10.63
C GLY A 69 1.90 -1.28 -10.69
N VAL A 70 1.95 -2.33 -9.87
CA VAL A 70 0.95 -3.41 -9.85
C VAL A 70 0.55 -3.75 -8.42
N PRO A 71 -0.67 -4.29 -8.20
CA PRO A 71 -1.03 -4.83 -6.89
C PRO A 71 -0.11 -6.00 -6.49
N THR A 72 0.17 -6.12 -5.20
CA THR A 72 1.03 -7.22 -4.73
C THR A 72 0.39 -8.59 -4.89
N SER A 73 -0.94 -8.67 -5.06
CA SER A 73 -1.62 -9.91 -5.43
C SER A 73 -1.11 -10.47 -6.76
N VAL A 74 -0.71 -9.60 -7.70
CA VAL A 74 -0.11 -10.01 -8.98
C VAL A 74 1.25 -10.67 -8.74
N ILE A 75 2.07 -10.09 -7.85
CA ILE A 75 3.38 -10.63 -7.52
C ILE A 75 3.23 -11.98 -6.79
N GLU A 76 2.30 -12.06 -5.83
CA GLU A 76 2.02 -13.31 -5.13
C GLU A 76 1.62 -14.43 -6.08
N ALA A 77 0.78 -14.13 -7.06
CA ALA A 77 0.38 -15.10 -8.09
C ALA A 77 1.57 -15.55 -8.95
N MET A 78 2.46 -14.63 -9.31
CA MET A 78 3.67 -14.95 -10.08
C MET A 78 4.61 -15.88 -9.31
N MET A 79 4.68 -15.75 -7.98
CA MET A 79 5.54 -16.57 -7.13
C MET A 79 5.16 -18.06 -7.16
N LYS A 80 3.94 -18.40 -7.56
CA LYS A 80 3.50 -19.80 -7.69
C LYS A 80 4.15 -20.49 -8.89
N ASP A 81 4.48 -19.73 -9.94
CA ASP A 81 4.98 -20.28 -11.19
C ASP A 81 6.50 -20.17 -11.30
N ARG A 82 7.10 -19.18 -10.63
CA ARG A 82 8.54 -18.94 -10.69
C ARG A 82 9.02 -18.18 -9.46
N PRO A 83 10.29 -18.37 -9.06
CA PRO A 83 10.86 -17.57 -7.98
C PRO A 83 10.97 -16.11 -8.39
N VAL A 84 10.79 -15.21 -7.42
CA VAL A 84 11.07 -13.79 -7.56
C VAL A 84 12.20 -13.44 -6.58
N SER A 85 12.85 -12.30 -6.78
CA SER A 85 13.88 -11.83 -5.85
C SER A 85 13.28 -11.59 -4.46
N ALA A 86 14.10 -11.71 -3.41
CA ALA A 86 13.66 -11.48 -2.04
C ALA A 86 13.03 -10.11 -1.83
N ASP A 87 13.54 -9.10 -2.56
CA ASP A 87 13.03 -7.73 -2.47
C ASP A 87 11.60 -7.59 -3.00
N MET A 88 11.20 -8.47 -3.91
CA MET A 88 9.88 -8.47 -4.54
C MET A 88 8.91 -9.46 -3.91
N ALA A 89 9.40 -10.34 -3.05
CA ALA A 89 8.57 -11.40 -2.43
C ALA A 89 7.63 -10.78 -1.42
N VAL A 90 6.35 -10.67 -1.78
CA VAL A 90 5.30 -10.06 -0.96
C VAL A 90 3.99 -10.81 -1.11
N ALA A 91 3.17 -10.73 -0.07
CA ALA A 91 1.79 -11.21 -0.11
C ALA A 91 0.85 -10.10 -0.57
N GLN A 92 -0.39 -10.49 -0.90
CA GLN A 92 -1.49 -9.58 -1.19
C GLN A 92 -1.67 -8.55 -0.06
N GLY A 93 -2.11 -7.34 -0.39
CA GLY A 93 -2.33 -6.25 0.57
C GLY A 93 -1.52 -4.99 0.27
N GLY A 94 -0.98 -4.86 -0.94
CA GLY A 94 -0.36 -3.64 -1.43
C GLY A 94 -0.94 -3.26 -2.78
N MET A 95 -1.15 -1.97 -3.01
CA MET A 95 -1.72 -1.46 -4.25
C MET A 95 -1.01 -0.19 -4.71
N PRO A 96 -0.78 -0.03 -6.02
CA PRO A 96 -0.25 1.23 -6.54
C PRO A 96 -1.33 2.31 -6.50
N ALA A 97 -0.91 3.54 -6.24
CA ALA A 97 -1.77 4.70 -6.38
C ALA A 97 -1.64 5.21 -7.81
N ILE A 98 -2.73 5.12 -8.57
CA ILE A 98 -2.77 5.53 -9.98
C ILE A 98 -3.57 6.82 -10.09
N TYR A 99 -2.99 7.84 -10.72
CA TYR A 99 -3.60 9.12 -10.93
C TYR A 99 -3.41 9.54 -12.38
N GLN A 100 -4.50 9.71 -13.11
CA GLN A 100 -4.46 10.08 -14.54
C GLN A 100 -3.52 9.16 -15.36
N GLY A 101 -3.55 7.86 -15.05
CA GLY A 101 -2.75 6.87 -15.75
C GLY A 101 -1.32 6.68 -15.25
N ASP A 102 -0.85 7.55 -14.35
CA ASP A 102 0.51 7.46 -13.79
C ASP A 102 0.50 6.82 -12.41
N CYS A 103 1.51 6.02 -12.12
CA CYS A 103 1.73 5.51 -10.77
C CYS A 103 2.42 6.60 -9.95
N VAL A 104 1.69 7.16 -8.98
CA VAL A 104 2.16 8.29 -8.17
C VAL A 104 2.60 7.87 -6.77
N GLY A 105 2.48 6.61 -6.43
CA GLY A 105 2.86 6.06 -5.13
C GLY A 105 2.26 4.69 -4.91
N GLY A 106 2.18 4.30 -3.66
CA GLY A 106 1.57 3.02 -3.28
C GLY A 106 1.16 2.99 -1.82
N ILE A 107 0.28 2.06 -1.49
CA ILE A 107 -0.18 1.81 -0.14
C ILE A 107 -0.03 0.34 0.18
N GLY A 108 0.40 0.02 1.41
CA GLY A 108 0.54 -1.34 1.89
C GLY A 108 -0.11 -1.51 3.24
N VAL A 109 -0.80 -2.61 3.42
CA VAL A 109 -1.53 -2.95 4.65
C VAL A 109 -1.16 -4.37 5.06
N SER A 110 -0.90 -4.56 6.34
CA SER A 110 -0.61 -5.88 6.90
C SER A 110 -1.27 -6.04 8.26
N GLY A 111 -1.85 -7.20 8.53
CA GLY A 111 -2.46 -7.56 9.82
C GLY A 111 -3.84 -8.16 9.73
N GLY A 112 -4.55 -8.01 8.62
CA GLY A 112 -5.82 -8.67 8.36
C GLY A 112 -5.65 -9.89 7.45
N LYS A 113 -6.77 -10.43 6.99
CA LYS A 113 -6.74 -11.41 5.91
C LYS A 113 -6.34 -10.72 4.61
N PRO A 114 -5.78 -11.43 3.63
CA PRO A 114 -5.33 -10.80 2.38
C PRO A 114 -6.38 -9.92 1.70
N GLU A 115 -7.61 -10.38 1.61
CA GLU A 115 -8.71 -9.63 0.99
C GLU A 115 -9.15 -8.43 1.84
N GLU A 116 -8.98 -8.51 3.16
CA GLU A 116 -9.24 -7.38 4.06
C GLU A 116 -8.17 -6.31 3.90
N ASP A 117 -6.90 -6.72 3.81
CA ASP A 117 -5.78 -5.81 3.60
C ASP A 117 -5.96 -5.05 2.28
N ASP A 118 -6.36 -5.75 1.21
CA ASP A 118 -6.67 -5.11 -0.08
C ASP A 118 -7.85 -4.13 0.04
N ALA A 119 -8.90 -4.49 0.77
CA ALA A 119 -10.06 -3.61 0.93
C ALA A 119 -9.68 -2.31 1.66
N ILE A 120 -8.80 -2.41 2.66
CA ILE A 120 -8.28 -1.24 3.38
C ILE A 120 -7.44 -0.37 2.45
N CYS A 121 -6.59 -0.98 1.60
CA CYS A 121 -5.85 -0.26 0.57
C CYS A 121 -6.81 0.51 -0.36
N ARG A 122 -7.86 -0.14 -0.85
CA ARG A 122 -8.82 0.50 -1.74
C ARG A 122 -9.54 1.67 -1.08
N ALA A 123 -9.85 1.56 0.21
CA ALA A 123 -10.46 2.66 0.96
C ALA A 123 -9.52 3.88 0.99
N GLY A 124 -8.24 3.64 1.24
CA GLY A 124 -7.22 4.69 1.21
C GLY A 124 -7.09 5.33 -0.17
N LEU A 125 -7.00 4.51 -1.21
CA LEU A 125 -6.90 4.99 -2.59
C LEU A 125 -8.13 5.78 -3.01
N GLY A 126 -9.31 5.43 -2.50
CA GLY A 126 -10.55 6.15 -2.79
C GLY A 126 -10.55 7.60 -2.30
N ALA A 127 -9.69 7.95 -1.36
CA ALA A 127 -9.53 9.30 -0.86
C ALA A 127 -8.54 10.13 -1.70
N LEU A 128 -7.83 9.52 -2.63
CA LEU A 128 -6.96 10.25 -3.56
C LEU A 128 -7.82 10.94 -4.58
N LYS A 129 -7.86 12.27 -4.52
CA LYS A 129 -8.72 13.05 -5.41
C LYS A 129 -8.13 13.13 -6.80
N ALA A 130 -8.92 12.71 -7.79
CA ALA A 130 -8.61 12.93 -9.19
C ALA A 130 -8.72 14.44 -9.43
N GLY A 131 -7.62 15.04 -9.62
CA GLY A 131 -7.44 16.44 -9.68
C GLY A 131 -8.07 17.34 -10.59
#